data_a793a788b2162f2eaa878d4a05fabedc
#
_entry.id   a793a788b2162f2eaa878d4a05fabedc
#
_cell.length_a   1.000
_cell.length_b   1.000
_cell.length_c   1.000
_cell.angle_alpha   90.00
_cell.angle_beta   90.00
_cell.angle_gamma   90.00
#
_symmetry.space_group_name_H-M   'P 1'
#
loop_
_entity.id
_entity.type
_entity.pdbx_description
1 polymer ?
#
loop_
_entity_poly.entity_id
_entity_poly.type
_entity_poly.pdbx_seq_one_letter_code
_entity_poly.pdbx_strand_id
1 'polypeptide(L)'
;MKFSTFNQVKNDQLKEPMFFGNSVNVARFDQQKHEIFEKLTEKQISFFWRPEEVDVSRDRVDFQKLTESEKHIFISNLKYQTLLDSVQGRSPNIAFLPIVSIPELETWIETWSFFETIHSRSYTHILRNVFSDPSPVFDDIVENSEIQKRATDVSRYYDDLIFATQLYQTRGEGVFEVDGKSHTINLRELKKKLYLCMHSVNALEAIRFYVSFACTFAFCERKLMEGNAKLLRLIARDENLHLSSTQHIINLWARGKDDPEMAEIAEELKDEARQIFINATNQEKEWADYLFKNGSMIGLNKQILCEYVEYIASMRMKAIGPVSYTHLRAHETKK
;
A
#
# COMPACT_ATOMS: atom_id res chain seq x y z
N MET A 1 1.30 26.69 -3.82
CA MET A 1 1.00 25.88 -5.00
C MET A 1 -0.51 25.79 -5.19
N LYS A 2 -1.02 25.95 -6.40
CA LYS A 2 -2.43 25.74 -6.74
C LYS A 2 -2.49 24.73 -7.88
N PHE A 3 -3.11 23.58 -7.66
CA PHE A 3 -3.30 22.60 -8.72
C PHE A 3 -4.12 23.20 -9.87
N SER A 4 -3.69 22.92 -11.11
CA SER A 4 -4.39 23.29 -12.33
C SER A 4 -4.16 22.22 -13.38
N THR A 5 -5.21 21.84 -14.11
CA THR A 5 -5.09 20.89 -15.24
C THR A 5 -4.28 21.46 -16.40
N PHE A 6 -4.08 22.76 -16.44
CA PHE A 6 -3.21 23.44 -17.39
C PHE A 6 -2.44 24.56 -16.69
N ASN A 7 -1.20 24.27 -16.31
CA ASN A 7 -0.28 25.25 -15.77
C ASN A 7 0.39 26.02 -16.91
N GLN A 8 0.17 27.33 -16.97
CA GLN A 8 0.75 28.23 -18.01
C GLN A 8 2.15 28.73 -17.62
N VAL A 9 2.61 28.46 -16.42
CA VAL A 9 3.93 28.91 -15.95
C VAL A 9 5.02 28.09 -16.67
N LYS A 10 5.96 28.80 -17.28
CA LYS A 10 7.14 28.16 -17.83
C LYS A 10 8.05 27.74 -16.67
N ASN A 11 8.14 26.47 -16.43
CA ASN A 11 9.00 25.87 -15.41
C ASN A 11 10.00 24.87 -16.04
N ASP A 12 11.07 24.61 -15.33
CA ASP A 12 12.06 23.59 -15.67
C ASP A 12 11.82 22.37 -14.79
N GLN A 13 11.14 21.36 -15.33
CA GLN A 13 10.76 20.16 -14.58
C GLN A 13 11.97 19.43 -13.95
N LEU A 14 13.19 19.59 -14.50
CA LEU A 14 14.39 18.99 -13.90
C LEU A 14 14.79 19.64 -12.58
N LYS A 15 14.27 20.83 -12.27
CA LYS A 15 14.52 21.55 -11.00
C LYS A 15 13.38 21.42 -10.00
N GLU A 16 12.20 20.97 -10.44
CA GLU A 16 11.07 20.82 -9.55
C GLU A 16 11.33 19.66 -8.53
N PRO A 17 10.87 19.78 -7.29
CA PRO A 17 10.82 18.63 -6.38
C PRO A 17 9.77 17.63 -6.89
N MET A 18 9.83 16.39 -6.43
CA MET A 18 8.82 15.38 -6.77
C MET A 18 7.39 15.83 -6.43
N PHE A 19 7.24 16.53 -5.31
CA PHE A 19 5.95 16.99 -4.81
C PHE A 19 6.03 18.45 -4.35
N PHE A 20 4.90 19.14 -4.40
CA PHE A 20 4.71 20.52 -3.93
C PHE A 20 5.53 21.59 -4.67
N GLY A 21 6.09 21.28 -5.82
CA GLY A 21 6.62 22.26 -6.77
C GLY A 21 5.52 22.88 -7.64
N ASN A 22 5.88 23.35 -8.83
CA ASN A 22 4.89 23.74 -9.82
C ASN A 22 4.20 22.50 -10.39
N SER A 23 2.88 22.56 -10.57
CA SER A 23 2.15 21.46 -11.21
C SER A 23 2.65 21.24 -12.63
N VAL A 24 2.61 20.00 -13.09
CA VAL A 24 3.00 19.61 -14.45
C VAL A 24 2.20 20.43 -15.47
N ASN A 25 2.88 20.97 -16.47
CA ASN A 25 2.24 21.73 -17.57
C ASN A 25 2.12 20.90 -18.85
N VAL A 26 3.24 20.43 -19.39
CA VAL A 26 3.32 19.52 -20.53
C VAL A 26 4.08 18.30 -20.07
N ALA A 27 3.48 17.12 -20.19
CA ALA A 27 4.14 15.88 -19.86
C ALA A 27 5.26 15.60 -20.88
N ARG A 28 6.49 15.92 -20.50
CA ARG A 28 7.68 15.78 -21.32
C ARG A 28 8.49 14.58 -20.87
N PHE A 29 8.49 13.53 -21.69
CA PHE A 29 9.24 12.30 -21.43
C PHE A 29 10.62 12.27 -22.11
N ASP A 30 10.98 13.34 -22.85
CA ASP A 30 12.32 13.54 -23.42
C ASP A 30 13.36 14.00 -22.38
N GLN A 31 12.92 14.42 -21.20
CA GLN A 31 13.74 14.82 -20.07
C GLN A 31 13.12 14.25 -18.79
N GLN A 32 13.94 13.63 -17.95
CA GLN A 32 13.48 13.00 -16.72
C GLN A 32 14.44 13.37 -15.59
N LYS A 33 13.92 13.87 -14.48
CA LYS A 33 14.70 14.12 -13.26
C LYS A 33 15.00 12.81 -12.54
N HIS A 34 14.00 11.92 -12.48
CA HIS A 34 14.08 10.63 -11.81
C HIS A 34 13.68 9.50 -12.76
N GLU A 35 14.60 9.06 -13.63
CA GLU A 35 14.40 7.98 -14.61
C GLU A 35 13.82 6.69 -14.03
N ILE A 36 13.91 6.48 -12.75
CA ILE A 36 13.40 5.27 -12.10
C ILE A 36 11.88 5.14 -12.27
N PHE A 37 11.13 6.24 -12.23
CA PHE A 37 9.67 6.19 -12.34
C PHE A 37 9.25 5.78 -13.74
N GLU A 38 9.93 6.27 -14.77
CA GLU A 38 9.70 5.81 -16.15
C GLU A 38 10.03 4.33 -16.29
N LYS A 39 11.17 3.87 -15.77
CA LYS A 39 11.56 2.46 -15.78
C LYS A 39 10.55 1.56 -15.05
N LEU A 40 9.96 2.04 -13.95
CA LEU A 40 8.91 1.33 -13.23
C LEU A 40 7.63 1.27 -14.07
N THR A 41 7.24 2.37 -14.71
CA THR A 41 6.08 2.45 -15.61
C THR A 41 6.23 1.47 -16.77
N GLU A 42 7.34 1.53 -17.52
CA GLU A 42 7.63 0.60 -18.61
C GLU A 42 7.63 -0.86 -18.13
N LYS A 43 8.24 -1.12 -16.99
CA LYS A 43 8.28 -2.45 -16.40
C LYS A 43 6.88 -2.96 -16.05
N GLN A 44 6.06 -2.13 -15.40
CA GLN A 44 4.70 -2.47 -15.02
C GLN A 44 3.83 -2.75 -16.25
N ILE A 45 3.90 -1.89 -17.27
CA ILE A 45 3.18 -2.07 -18.54
C ILE A 45 3.64 -3.35 -19.26
N SER A 46 4.93 -3.66 -19.23
CA SER A 46 5.46 -4.91 -19.85
C SER A 46 4.92 -6.18 -19.18
N PHE A 47 4.40 -6.06 -17.95
CA PHE A 47 3.79 -7.13 -17.18
C PHE A 47 2.26 -7.12 -17.25
N PHE A 48 1.66 -6.31 -18.11
CA PHE A 48 0.21 -6.20 -18.17
C PHE A 48 -0.46 -7.57 -18.30
N TRP A 49 -1.49 -7.77 -17.52
CA TRP A 49 -2.27 -8.99 -17.46
C TRP A 49 -3.72 -8.69 -17.07
N ARG A 50 -4.60 -9.62 -17.38
CA ARG A 50 -6.01 -9.54 -16.99
C ARG A 50 -6.39 -10.75 -16.16
N PRO A 51 -7.24 -10.60 -15.15
CA PRO A 51 -7.65 -11.72 -14.28
C PRO A 51 -8.22 -12.90 -15.07
N GLU A 52 -8.95 -12.62 -16.16
CA GLU A 52 -9.60 -13.62 -17.01
C GLU A 52 -8.61 -14.52 -17.78
N GLU A 53 -7.33 -14.14 -17.86
CA GLU A 53 -6.28 -14.95 -18.48
C GLU A 53 -5.84 -16.13 -17.59
N VAL A 54 -6.24 -16.12 -16.33
CA VAL A 54 -5.93 -17.17 -15.35
C VAL A 54 -7.16 -18.03 -15.12
N ASP A 55 -7.07 -19.31 -15.48
CA ASP A 55 -8.11 -20.29 -15.17
C ASP A 55 -8.14 -20.62 -13.67
N VAL A 56 -9.24 -20.29 -13.02
CA VAL A 56 -9.53 -20.55 -11.60
C VAL A 56 -10.70 -21.52 -11.42
N SER A 57 -11.16 -22.17 -12.47
CA SER A 57 -12.36 -23.03 -12.44
C SER A 57 -12.23 -24.23 -11.50
N ARG A 58 -11.02 -24.76 -11.35
CA ARG A 58 -10.73 -25.89 -10.45
C ARG A 58 -10.86 -25.48 -8.97
N ASP A 59 -10.62 -24.24 -8.64
CA ASP A 59 -10.59 -23.74 -7.26
C ASP A 59 -11.95 -23.93 -6.57
N ARG A 60 -13.06 -23.93 -7.31
CA ARG A 60 -14.39 -24.24 -6.77
C ARG A 60 -14.47 -25.65 -6.19
N VAL A 61 -13.90 -26.64 -6.87
CA VAL A 61 -13.90 -28.03 -6.43
C VAL A 61 -12.92 -28.20 -5.27
N ASP A 62 -11.79 -27.51 -5.32
CA ASP A 62 -10.80 -27.54 -4.26
C ASP A 62 -11.33 -26.89 -2.98
N PHE A 63 -12.03 -25.76 -3.09
CA PHE A 63 -12.67 -25.08 -1.95
C PHE A 63 -13.63 -26.00 -1.18
N GLN A 64 -14.39 -26.84 -1.88
CA GLN A 64 -15.30 -27.80 -1.24
C GLN A 64 -14.57 -28.85 -0.40
N LYS A 65 -13.31 -29.15 -0.70
CA LYS A 65 -12.48 -30.12 0.05
C LYS A 65 -11.81 -29.50 1.29
N LEU A 66 -11.80 -28.16 1.40
CA LEU A 66 -11.20 -27.48 2.53
C LEU A 66 -12.00 -27.75 3.82
N THR A 67 -11.29 -27.84 4.93
CA THR A 67 -11.92 -27.84 6.25
C THR A 67 -12.58 -26.50 6.54
N GLU A 68 -13.47 -26.41 7.51
CA GLU A 68 -14.14 -25.14 7.87
C GLU A 68 -13.13 -24.07 8.32
N SER A 69 -12.06 -24.45 9.02
CA SER A 69 -10.99 -23.53 9.37
C SER A 69 -10.23 -23.01 8.14
N GLU A 70 -9.95 -23.87 7.17
CA GLU A 70 -9.28 -23.49 5.92
C GLU A 70 -10.16 -22.60 5.04
N LYS A 71 -11.48 -22.87 4.97
CA LYS A 71 -12.45 -22.00 4.30
C LYS A 71 -12.49 -20.61 4.95
N HIS A 72 -12.49 -20.55 6.27
CA HIS A 72 -12.43 -19.29 7.00
C HIS A 72 -11.15 -18.51 6.66
N ILE A 73 -9.98 -19.16 6.63
CA ILE A 73 -8.69 -18.54 6.27
C ILE A 73 -8.75 -17.99 4.84
N PHE A 74 -9.21 -18.79 3.88
CA PHE A 74 -9.30 -18.40 2.48
C PHE A 74 -10.22 -17.20 2.26
N ILE A 75 -11.45 -17.27 2.76
CA ILE A 75 -12.45 -16.20 2.59
C ILE A 75 -11.99 -14.91 3.29
N SER A 76 -11.48 -15.03 4.52
CA SER A 76 -11.04 -13.85 5.28
C SER A 76 -9.89 -13.11 4.59
N ASN A 77 -8.92 -13.83 4.04
CA ASN A 77 -7.82 -13.21 3.30
C ASN A 77 -8.31 -12.51 2.04
N LEU A 78 -9.22 -13.12 1.26
CA LEU A 78 -9.78 -12.45 0.08
C LEU A 78 -10.57 -11.19 0.45
N LYS A 79 -11.36 -11.22 1.52
CA LYS A 79 -12.07 -10.03 2.02
C LYS A 79 -11.10 -8.90 2.38
N TYR A 80 -10.05 -9.22 3.12
CA TYR A 80 -9.07 -8.25 3.56
C TYR A 80 -8.33 -7.62 2.38
N GLN A 81 -7.81 -8.44 1.47
CA GLN A 81 -7.13 -7.97 0.25
C GLN A 81 -8.07 -7.14 -0.64
N THR A 82 -9.31 -7.57 -0.84
CA THR A 82 -10.31 -6.82 -1.63
C THR A 82 -10.50 -5.39 -1.09
N LEU A 83 -10.59 -5.22 0.22
CA LEU A 83 -10.77 -3.89 0.80
C LEU A 83 -9.51 -3.05 0.69
N LEU A 84 -8.33 -3.60 0.98
CA LEU A 84 -7.06 -2.87 0.89
C LEU A 84 -6.82 -2.35 -0.54
N ASP A 85 -6.98 -3.20 -1.55
CA ASP A 85 -6.77 -2.81 -2.94
C ASP A 85 -7.88 -1.89 -3.47
N SER A 86 -9.07 -1.95 -2.89
CA SER A 86 -10.11 -0.95 -3.17
C SER A 86 -9.75 0.44 -2.65
N VAL A 87 -9.06 0.52 -1.53
CA VAL A 87 -8.49 1.78 -1.00
C VAL A 87 -7.29 2.20 -1.86
N GLN A 88 -6.37 1.29 -2.09
CA GLN A 88 -5.11 1.54 -2.79
C GLN A 88 -5.31 1.90 -4.26
N GLY A 89 -6.32 1.32 -4.94
CA GLY A 89 -6.64 1.64 -6.33
C GLY A 89 -7.15 3.07 -6.58
N ARG A 90 -7.60 3.77 -5.55
CA ARG A 90 -8.09 5.17 -5.67
C ARG A 90 -7.20 6.19 -4.98
N SER A 91 -6.62 5.83 -3.85
CA SER A 91 -6.01 6.79 -2.93
C SER A 91 -4.74 7.45 -3.47
N PRO A 92 -3.80 6.76 -4.13
CA PRO A 92 -2.63 7.40 -4.72
C PRO A 92 -3.00 8.50 -5.72
N ASN A 93 -3.99 8.27 -6.59
CA ASN A 93 -4.45 9.28 -7.55
C ASN A 93 -5.04 10.51 -6.83
N ILE A 94 -5.89 10.31 -5.83
CA ILE A 94 -6.56 11.42 -5.14
C ILE A 94 -5.57 12.20 -4.27
N ALA A 95 -4.64 11.49 -3.59
CA ALA A 95 -3.71 12.11 -2.65
C ALA A 95 -2.48 12.72 -3.31
N PHE A 96 -1.92 12.08 -4.33
CA PHE A 96 -0.60 12.44 -4.85
C PHE A 96 -0.66 13.22 -6.17
N LEU A 97 -1.59 12.94 -7.09
CA LEU A 97 -1.68 13.69 -8.36
C LEU A 97 -1.90 15.20 -8.16
N PRO A 98 -2.70 15.67 -7.19
CA PRO A 98 -2.86 17.11 -6.97
C PRO A 98 -1.60 17.84 -6.48
N ILE A 99 -0.57 17.12 -6.07
CA ILE A 99 0.66 17.68 -5.49
C ILE A 99 1.94 17.27 -6.21
N VAL A 100 1.86 16.36 -7.18
CA VAL A 100 3.02 15.92 -7.98
C VAL A 100 3.50 17.04 -8.89
N SER A 101 4.81 17.12 -9.13
CA SER A 101 5.44 18.23 -9.87
C SER A 101 6.29 17.78 -11.06
N ILE A 102 6.48 16.49 -11.26
CA ILE A 102 7.29 15.93 -12.35
C ILE A 102 6.52 14.87 -13.14
N PRO A 103 6.57 14.88 -14.48
CA PRO A 103 5.72 14.05 -15.33
C PRO A 103 5.93 12.54 -15.18
N GLU A 104 7.17 12.11 -15.02
CA GLU A 104 7.50 10.69 -14.87
C GLU A 104 6.91 10.09 -13.58
N LEU A 105 6.82 10.88 -12.49
CA LEU A 105 6.16 10.43 -11.26
C LEU A 105 4.63 10.49 -11.38
N GLU A 106 4.10 11.51 -12.07
CA GLU A 106 2.66 11.60 -12.37
C GLU A 106 2.19 10.33 -13.09
N THR A 107 2.86 9.96 -14.18
CA THR A 107 2.54 8.74 -14.96
C THR A 107 2.71 7.46 -14.14
N TRP A 108 3.74 7.40 -13.29
CA TRP A 108 3.92 6.26 -12.41
C TRP A 108 2.76 6.11 -11.43
N ILE A 109 2.29 7.19 -10.80
CA ILE A 109 1.14 7.17 -9.86
C ILE A 109 -0.12 6.68 -10.56
N GLU A 110 -0.39 7.14 -11.79
CA GLU A 110 -1.53 6.70 -12.59
C GLU A 110 -1.44 5.21 -12.94
N THR A 111 -0.26 4.77 -13.38
CA THR A 111 0.02 3.37 -13.72
C THR A 111 -0.15 2.48 -12.49
N TRP A 112 0.44 2.84 -11.39
CA TRP A 112 0.32 2.12 -10.12
C TRP A 112 -1.16 1.95 -9.71
N SER A 113 -1.92 3.04 -9.59
CA SER A 113 -3.34 2.99 -9.24
C SER A 113 -4.17 2.12 -10.20
N PHE A 114 -3.82 2.12 -11.49
CA PHE A 114 -4.52 1.26 -12.45
C PHE A 114 -4.26 -0.23 -12.18
N PHE A 115 -3.03 -0.61 -11.86
CA PHE A 115 -2.72 -2.01 -11.52
C PHE A 115 -3.37 -2.47 -10.22
N GLU A 116 -3.50 -1.60 -9.20
CA GLU A 116 -4.30 -1.89 -8.01
C GLU A 116 -5.78 -2.18 -8.35
N THR A 117 -6.30 -1.52 -9.38
CA THR A 117 -7.65 -1.82 -9.89
C THR A 117 -7.71 -3.22 -10.52
N ILE A 118 -6.64 -3.65 -11.20
CA ILE A 118 -6.53 -5.04 -11.73
C ILE A 118 -6.51 -6.04 -10.57
N HIS A 119 -5.79 -5.74 -9.49
CA HIS A 119 -5.78 -6.56 -8.27
C HIS A 119 -7.19 -6.70 -7.67
N SER A 120 -7.90 -5.61 -7.45
CA SER A 120 -9.30 -5.63 -6.99
C SER A 120 -10.23 -6.48 -7.88
N ARG A 121 -10.08 -6.38 -9.20
CA ARG A 121 -10.83 -7.19 -10.18
C ARG A 121 -10.48 -8.68 -10.07
N SER A 122 -9.26 -9.00 -9.71
CA SER A 122 -8.79 -10.38 -9.55
C SER A 122 -9.50 -11.08 -8.39
N TYR A 123 -9.69 -10.41 -7.28
CA TYR A 123 -10.45 -10.99 -6.16
C TYR A 123 -11.91 -11.22 -6.54
N THR A 124 -12.52 -10.30 -7.29
CA THR A 124 -13.86 -10.52 -7.84
C THR A 124 -13.89 -11.73 -8.77
N HIS A 125 -12.89 -11.88 -9.65
CA HIS A 125 -12.78 -13.03 -10.54
C HIS A 125 -12.67 -14.34 -9.76
N ILE A 126 -11.83 -14.41 -8.72
CA ILE A 126 -11.71 -15.58 -7.85
C ILE A 126 -13.06 -15.90 -7.17
N LEU A 127 -13.67 -14.91 -6.51
CA LEU A 127 -14.92 -15.11 -5.76
C LEU A 127 -16.06 -15.59 -6.65
N ARG A 128 -16.20 -15.05 -7.86
CA ARG A 128 -17.23 -15.46 -8.84
C ARG A 128 -17.04 -16.88 -9.36
N ASN A 129 -15.82 -17.38 -9.39
CA ASN A 129 -15.51 -18.75 -9.81
C ASN A 129 -15.64 -19.76 -8.67
N VAL A 130 -15.35 -19.36 -7.43
CA VAL A 130 -15.43 -20.22 -6.24
C VAL A 130 -16.87 -20.34 -5.75
N PHE A 131 -17.61 -19.23 -5.70
CA PHE A 131 -18.98 -19.18 -5.16
C PHE A 131 -20.02 -19.06 -6.29
N SER A 132 -21.19 -19.67 -6.08
CA SER A 132 -22.34 -19.47 -6.97
C SER A 132 -22.97 -18.08 -6.79
N ASP A 133 -22.93 -17.55 -5.58
CA ASP A 133 -23.26 -16.17 -5.23
C ASP A 133 -22.16 -15.58 -4.34
N PRO A 134 -21.35 -14.66 -4.84
CA PRO A 134 -20.29 -14.01 -4.06
C PRO A 134 -20.79 -12.82 -3.23
N SER A 135 -22.05 -12.38 -3.40
CA SER A 135 -22.58 -11.16 -2.75
C SER A 135 -22.44 -11.17 -1.24
N PRO A 136 -22.76 -12.27 -0.50
CA PRO A 136 -22.60 -12.29 0.95
C PRO A 136 -21.14 -12.11 1.40
N VAL A 137 -20.17 -12.52 0.57
CA VAL A 137 -18.75 -12.32 0.89
C VAL A 137 -18.36 -10.85 0.80
N PHE A 138 -18.86 -10.14 -0.24
CA PHE A 138 -18.61 -8.72 -0.41
C PHE A 138 -19.31 -7.87 0.65
N ASP A 139 -20.58 -8.17 0.95
CA ASP A 139 -21.39 -7.41 1.90
C ASP A 139 -20.78 -7.43 3.32
N ASP A 140 -20.23 -8.57 3.72
CA ASP A 140 -19.58 -8.73 5.03
C ASP A 140 -18.21 -8.01 5.16
N ILE A 141 -17.58 -7.57 4.06
CA ILE A 141 -16.25 -6.93 4.11
C ILE A 141 -16.28 -5.68 4.99
N VAL A 142 -17.26 -4.80 4.78
CA VAL A 142 -17.37 -3.53 5.51
C VAL A 142 -17.97 -3.67 6.90
N GLU A 143 -18.52 -4.84 7.25
CA GLU A 143 -19.07 -5.15 8.57
C GLU A 143 -18.02 -5.82 9.48
N ASN A 144 -16.96 -6.38 8.91
CA ASN A 144 -15.92 -7.09 9.66
C ASN A 144 -15.00 -6.12 10.41
N SER A 145 -15.11 -6.09 11.73
CA SER A 145 -14.35 -5.18 12.61
C SER A 145 -12.83 -5.33 12.49
N GLU A 146 -12.33 -6.54 12.24
CA GLU A 146 -10.90 -6.80 12.07
C GLU A 146 -10.37 -6.19 10.76
N ILE A 147 -11.17 -6.24 9.70
CA ILE A 147 -10.84 -5.62 8.42
C ILE A 147 -10.96 -4.10 8.52
N GLN A 148 -12.05 -3.59 9.11
CA GLN A 148 -12.28 -2.14 9.31
C GLN A 148 -11.13 -1.47 10.07
N LYS A 149 -10.65 -2.08 11.16
CA LYS A 149 -9.55 -1.56 11.98
C LYS A 149 -8.30 -1.31 11.11
N ARG A 150 -7.96 -2.24 10.24
CA ARG A 150 -6.78 -2.17 9.36
C ARG A 150 -6.95 -1.16 8.24
N ALA A 151 -8.09 -1.17 7.60
CA ALA A 151 -8.42 -0.22 6.54
C ALA A 151 -8.42 1.23 7.06
N THR A 152 -9.01 1.47 8.23
CA THR A 152 -9.03 2.79 8.88
C THR A 152 -7.61 3.27 9.20
N ASP A 153 -6.72 2.38 9.66
CA ASP A 153 -5.35 2.76 9.98
C ASP A 153 -4.55 3.21 8.74
N VAL A 154 -4.80 2.61 7.59
CA VAL A 154 -4.19 3.04 6.32
C VAL A 154 -4.85 4.31 5.80
N SER A 155 -6.18 4.34 5.73
CA SER A 155 -6.95 5.43 5.11
C SER A 155 -6.73 6.77 5.80
N ARG A 156 -6.55 6.80 7.12
CA ARG A 156 -6.36 8.06 7.87
C ARG A 156 -5.19 8.90 7.36
N TYR A 157 -4.09 8.29 6.94
CA TYR A 157 -2.93 9.03 6.44
C TYR A 157 -3.21 9.65 5.06
N TYR A 158 -3.94 8.93 4.20
CA TYR A 158 -4.43 9.47 2.94
C TYR A 158 -5.43 10.60 3.17
N ASP A 159 -6.43 10.37 4.03
CA ASP A 159 -7.49 11.35 4.31
C ASP A 159 -6.92 12.63 4.93
N ASP A 160 -5.95 12.52 5.85
CA ASP A 160 -5.26 13.65 6.45
C ASP A 160 -4.48 14.48 5.42
N LEU A 161 -3.79 13.82 4.49
CA LEU A 161 -3.06 14.49 3.42
C LEU A 161 -4.01 15.16 2.42
N ILE A 162 -5.06 14.45 1.98
CA ILE A 162 -6.06 14.96 1.05
C ILE A 162 -6.75 16.18 1.64
N PHE A 163 -7.24 16.10 2.87
CA PHE A 163 -7.91 17.19 3.56
C PHE A 163 -7.02 18.44 3.68
N ALA A 164 -5.80 18.27 4.16
CA ALA A 164 -4.86 19.37 4.31
C ALA A 164 -4.49 20.00 2.95
N THR A 165 -4.30 19.18 1.92
CA THR A 165 -4.03 19.65 0.55
C THR A 165 -5.19 20.46 -0.02
N GLN A 166 -6.43 20.03 0.16
CA GLN A 166 -7.63 20.74 -0.27
C GLN A 166 -7.77 22.10 0.43
N LEU A 167 -7.53 22.17 1.75
CA LEU A 167 -7.53 23.43 2.48
C LEU A 167 -6.44 24.38 1.97
N TYR A 168 -5.22 23.87 1.81
CA TYR A 168 -4.10 24.65 1.30
C TYR A 168 -4.38 25.22 -0.10
N GLN A 169 -4.89 24.41 -1.01
CA GLN A 169 -5.18 24.81 -2.39
C GLN A 169 -6.31 25.83 -2.50
N THR A 170 -7.30 25.74 -1.59
CA THR A 170 -8.49 26.61 -1.63
C THR A 170 -8.36 27.88 -0.79
N ARG A 171 -7.65 27.82 0.34
CA ARG A 171 -7.57 28.89 1.32
C ARG A 171 -6.16 29.44 1.56
N GLY A 172 -5.12 28.75 1.09
CA GLY A 172 -3.72 29.09 1.36
C GLY A 172 -3.26 28.69 2.75
N GLU A 173 -2.17 29.33 3.20
CA GLU A 173 -1.62 29.10 4.55
C GLU A 173 -2.44 29.82 5.62
N GLY A 174 -2.56 29.19 6.79
CA GLY A 174 -3.29 29.77 7.92
C GLY A 174 -3.71 28.72 8.94
N VAL A 175 -4.50 29.17 9.92
CA VAL A 175 -5.17 28.33 10.91
C VAL A 175 -6.66 28.37 10.61
N PHE A 176 -7.26 27.20 10.43
CA PHE A 176 -8.67 27.07 10.02
C PHE A 176 -9.43 26.17 10.99
N GLU A 177 -10.61 26.65 11.40
CA GLU A 177 -11.56 25.84 12.16
C GLU A 177 -12.44 25.06 11.17
N VAL A 178 -12.44 23.73 11.26
CA VAL A 178 -13.30 22.82 10.49
C VAL A 178 -13.84 21.76 11.44
N ASP A 179 -15.13 21.58 11.46
CA ASP A 179 -15.84 20.62 12.32
C ASP A 179 -15.45 20.70 13.80
N GLY A 180 -15.22 21.93 14.29
CA GLY A 180 -14.84 22.22 15.68
C GLY A 180 -13.39 21.87 16.04
N LYS A 181 -12.55 21.60 15.04
CA LYS A 181 -11.12 21.34 15.22
C LYS A 181 -10.28 22.41 14.52
N SER A 182 -9.21 22.83 15.18
CA SER A 182 -8.24 23.78 14.62
C SER A 182 -7.20 23.05 13.78
N HIS A 183 -6.99 23.50 12.54
CA HIS A 183 -6.04 22.94 11.59
C HIS A 183 -5.03 23.99 11.17
N THR A 184 -3.77 23.77 11.48
CA THR A 184 -2.66 24.59 10.98
C THR A 184 -2.26 24.08 9.58
N ILE A 185 -2.40 24.93 8.59
CA ILE A 185 -2.11 24.63 7.18
C ILE A 185 -0.97 25.52 6.70
N ASN A 186 0.14 24.91 6.36
CA ASN A 186 1.29 25.50 5.67
C ASN A 186 2.05 24.41 4.91
N LEU A 187 2.97 24.80 4.06
CA LEU A 187 3.68 23.86 3.20
C LEU A 187 4.46 22.79 4.00
N ARG A 188 5.10 23.21 5.13
CA ARG A 188 5.84 22.26 5.98
C ARG A 188 4.94 21.19 6.59
N GLU A 189 3.77 21.58 7.09
CA GLU A 189 2.79 20.62 7.65
C GLU A 189 2.22 19.67 6.58
N LEU A 190 2.05 20.15 5.34
CA LEU A 190 1.66 19.29 4.23
C LEU A 190 2.77 18.27 3.90
N LYS A 191 4.02 18.70 3.88
CA LYS A 191 5.19 17.81 3.68
C LYS A 191 5.31 16.75 4.78
N LYS A 192 5.03 17.10 6.04
CA LYS A 192 4.96 16.14 7.15
C LYS A 192 3.87 15.08 6.92
N LYS A 193 2.67 15.51 6.52
CA LYS A 193 1.57 14.59 6.20
C LYS A 193 1.89 13.68 5.02
N LEU A 194 2.50 14.22 3.97
CA LEU A 194 2.99 13.43 2.83
C LEU A 194 4.04 12.40 3.27
N TYR A 195 4.98 12.80 4.12
CA TYR A 195 6.02 11.90 4.63
C TYR A 195 5.42 10.70 5.38
N LEU A 196 4.50 10.92 6.31
CA LEU A 196 3.84 9.86 7.07
C LEU A 196 2.91 9.02 6.16
N CYS A 197 2.20 9.63 5.22
CA CYS A 197 1.37 8.93 4.25
C CYS A 197 2.22 7.97 3.41
N MET A 198 3.35 8.43 2.87
CA MET A 198 4.25 7.60 2.07
C MET A 198 4.81 6.41 2.88
N HIS A 199 5.10 6.59 4.17
CA HIS A 199 5.51 5.49 5.05
C HIS A 199 4.38 4.51 5.33
N SER A 200 3.14 5.00 5.50
CA SER A 200 1.96 4.14 5.66
C SER A 200 1.72 3.28 4.41
N VAL A 201 1.85 3.88 3.23
CA VAL A 201 1.73 3.17 1.95
C VAL A 201 2.85 2.15 1.79
N ASN A 202 4.10 2.52 2.07
CA ASN A 202 5.22 1.59 2.02
C ASN A 202 5.03 0.41 2.99
N ALA A 203 4.50 0.65 4.21
CA ALA A 203 4.18 -0.41 5.16
C ALA A 203 3.03 -1.30 4.68
N LEU A 204 2.04 -0.75 3.96
CA LEU A 204 0.98 -1.52 3.32
C LEU A 204 1.55 -2.51 2.31
N GLU A 205 2.27 -2.01 1.32
CA GLU A 205 2.87 -2.79 0.24
C GLU A 205 3.92 -3.80 0.75
N ALA A 206 4.62 -3.43 1.83
CA ALA A 206 5.74 -4.19 2.36
C ALA A 206 5.35 -5.29 3.36
N ILE A 207 4.22 -5.15 4.08
CA ILE A 207 3.91 -5.99 5.24
C ILE A 207 2.47 -6.53 5.18
N ARG A 208 1.46 -5.68 4.89
CA ARG A 208 0.05 -6.04 5.11
C ARG A 208 -0.49 -7.14 4.20
N PHE A 209 0.11 -7.40 3.05
CA PHE A 209 -0.31 -8.50 2.17
C PHE A 209 0.35 -9.84 2.48
N TYR A 210 1.46 -9.85 3.22
CA TYR A 210 2.34 -11.00 3.30
C TYR A 210 1.76 -12.17 4.09
N VAL A 211 0.92 -11.94 5.11
CA VAL A 211 0.18 -13.01 5.81
C VAL A 211 -0.76 -13.72 4.83
N SER A 212 -1.52 -12.94 4.07
CA SER A 212 -2.46 -13.46 3.08
C SER A 212 -1.76 -14.22 1.95
N PHE A 213 -0.63 -13.71 1.48
CA PHE A 213 0.19 -14.39 0.46
C PHE A 213 0.73 -15.72 0.99
N ALA A 214 1.25 -15.76 2.22
CA ALA A 214 1.76 -16.98 2.82
C ALA A 214 0.67 -18.07 2.94
N CYS A 215 -0.55 -17.69 3.36
CA CYS A 215 -1.68 -18.62 3.42
C CYS A 215 -2.05 -19.15 2.03
N THR A 216 -2.10 -18.28 1.02
CA THR A 216 -2.39 -18.67 -0.37
C THR A 216 -1.37 -19.66 -0.90
N PHE A 217 -0.08 -19.39 -0.69
CA PHE A 217 0.97 -20.27 -1.18
C PHE A 217 1.03 -21.59 -0.40
N ALA A 218 0.65 -21.61 0.88
CA ALA A 218 0.52 -22.85 1.65
C ALA A 218 -0.60 -23.78 1.10
N PHE A 219 -1.72 -23.22 0.60
CA PHE A 219 -2.71 -24.01 -0.15
C PHE A 219 -2.10 -24.58 -1.45
N CYS A 220 -1.36 -23.76 -2.19
CA CYS A 220 -0.76 -24.14 -3.46
C CYS A 220 0.27 -25.28 -3.30
N GLU A 221 1.08 -25.29 -2.25
CA GLU A 221 2.03 -26.38 -1.94
C GLU A 221 1.31 -27.74 -1.78
N ARG A 222 0.05 -27.71 -1.38
CA ARG A 222 -0.81 -28.89 -1.27
C ARG A 222 -1.58 -29.17 -2.56
N LYS A 223 -1.30 -28.49 -3.66
CA LYS A 223 -2.02 -28.57 -4.94
C LYS A 223 -3.52 -28.25 -4.82
N LEU A 224 -3.84 -27.30 -3.95
CA LEU A 224 -5.18 -26.77 -3.75
C LEU A 224 -5.18 -25.28 -4.10
N MET A 225 -6.30 -24.77 -4.63
CA MET A 225 -6.47 -23.34 -4.94
C MET A 225 -5.36 -22.77 -5.85
N GLU A 226 -4.89 -23.58 -6.81
CA GLU A 226 -3.75 -23.21 -7.66
C GLU A 226 -4.06 -22.04 -8.59
N GLY A 227 -5.31 -21.87 -9.03
CA GLY A 227 -5.76 -20.72 -9.82
C GLY A 227 -5.65 -19.41 -9.02
N ASN A 228 -6.17 -19.41 -7.79
CA ASN A 228 -6.00 -18.30 -6.86
C ASN A 228 -4.51 -17.97 -6.65
N ALA A 229 -3.68 -18.99 -6.40
CA ALA A 229 -2.25 -18.79 -6.18
C ALA A 229 -1.52 -18.20 -7.40
N LYS A 230 -1.95 -18.51 -8.63
CA LYS A 230 -1.40 -17.91 -9.85
C LYS A 230 -1.71 -16.41 -9.90
N LEU A 231 -2.96 -16.01 -9.63
CA LEU A 231 -3.34 -14.62 -9.56
C LEU A 231 -2.55 -13.87 -8.48
N LEU A 232 -2.47 -14.43 -7.28
CA LEU A 232 -1.73 -13.81 -6.17
C LEU A 232 -0.22 -13.68 -6.45
N ARG A 233 0.38 -14.55 -7.28
CA ARG A 233 1.77 -14.38 -7.73
C ARG A 233 1.94 -13.19 -8.67
N LEU A 234 0.95 -12.94 -9.54
CA LEU A 234 0.96 -11.76 -10.42
C LEU A 234 0.83 -10.49 -9.60
N ILE A 235 -0.11 -10.45 -8.66
CA ILE A 235 -0.28 -9.36 -7.71
C ILE A 235 1.02 -9.12 -6.92
N ALA A 236 1.58 -10.15 -6.26
CA ALA A 236 2.80 -10.01 -5.47
C ALA A 236 4.02 -9.53 -6.29
N ARG A 237 4.06 -9.84 -7.58
CA ARG A 237 5.09 -9.30 -8.49
C ARG A 237 4.91 -7.80 -8.69
N ASP A 238 3.67 -7.35 -8.89
CA ASP A 238 3.34 -5.95 -9.10
C ASP A 238 3.59 -5.14 -7.81
N GLU A 239 3.21 -5.67 -6.65
CA GLU A 239 3.48 -5.05 -5.33
C GLU A 239 4.97 -4.77 -5.08
N ASN A 240 5.87 -5.58 -5.63
CA ASN A 240 7.30 -5.31 -5.54
C ASN A 240 7.73 -4.04 -6.31
N LEU A 241 7.05 -3.66 -7.39
CA LEU A 241 7.32 -2.42 -8.10
C LEU A 241 6.77 -1.21 -7.31
N HIS A 242 5.55 -1.33 -6.78
CA HIS A 242 4.91 -0.33 -5.92
C HIS A 242 5.79 -0.02 -4.70
N LEU A 243 6.20 -1.06 -3.99
CA LEU A 243 7.12 -0.97 -2.86
C LEU A 243 8.46 -0.32 -3.24
N SER A 244 9.03 -0.66 -4.40
CA SER A 244 10.30 -0.10 -4.85
C SER A 244 10.20 1.40 -5.09
N SER A 245 9.07 1.88 -5.61
CA SER A 245 8.82 3.31 -5.85
C SER A 245 8.76 4.10 -4.54
N THR A 246 7.94 3.66 -3.59
CA THR A 246 7.78 4.33 -2.30
C THR A 246 9.07 4.30 -1.47
N GLN A 247 9.80 3.18 -1.52
CA GLN A 247 11.10 3.05 -0.89
C GLN A 247 12.13 4.01 -1.50
N HIS A 248 12.13 4.17 -2.83
CA HIS A 248 13.01 5.13 -3.51
C HIS A 248 12.72 6.56 -3.07
N ILE A 249 11.46 6.98 -3.06
CA ILE A 249 11.01 8.30 -2.62
C ILE A 249 11.48 8.57 -1.19
N ILE A 250 11.18 7.68 -0.25
CA ILE A 250 11.55 7.80 1.16
C ILE A 250 13.08 7.95 1.32
N ASN A 251 13.85 7.14 0.59
CA ASN A 251 15.32 7.19 0.65
C ASN A 251 15.91 8.47 0.04
N LEU A 252 15.30 9.05 -0.99
CA LEU A 252 15.72 10.35 -1.53
C LEU A 252 15.48 11.47 -0.51
N TRP A 253 14.31 11.48 0.12
CA TRP A 253 13.96 12.46 1.15
C TRP A 253 14.90 12.38 2.36
N ALA A 254 15.16 11.20 2.89
CA ALA A 254 16.08 11.01 4.02
C ALA A 254 17.51 11.51 3.74
N ARG A 255 17.89 11.57 2.46
CA ARG A 255 19.22 12.07 2.01
C ARG A 255 19.18 13.55 1.58
N GLY A 256 18.05 14.23 1.64
CA GLY A 256 17.87 15.61 1.17
C GLY A 256 18.16 15.82 -0.32
N LYS A 257 17.99 14.77 -1.15
CA LYS A 257 18.41 14.80 -2.57
C LYS A 257 17.38 15.31 -3.54
N ASP A 258 16.13 15.43 -3.11
CA ASP A 258 15.03 15.97 -3.94
C ASP A 258 14.58 17.33 -3.38
N ASP A 259 14.17 17.33 -2.12
CA ASP A 259 13.78 18.50 -1.35
C ASP A 259 14.55 18.49 -0.01
N PRO A 260 15.46 19.46 0.23
CA PRO A 260 16.29 19.49 1.45
C PRO A 260 15.46 19.54 2.75
N GLU A 261 14.29 20.21 2.75
CA GLU A 261 13.41 20.28 3.93
C GLU A 261 12.88 18.89 4.32
N MET A 262 12.71 17.99 3.36
CA MET A 262 12.27 16.63 3.65
C MET A 262 13.28 15.82 4.48
N ALA A 263 14.57 16.13 4.42
CA ALA A 263 15.56 15.50 5.29
C ALA A 263 15.41 15.93 6.77
N GLU A 264 15.08 17.20 7.00
CA GLU A 264 14.76 17.70 8.35
C GLU A 264 13.49 17.05 8.90
N ILE A 265 12.45 16.96 8.06
CA ILE A 265 11.18 16.29 8.38
C ILE A 265 11.40 14.79 8.66
N ALA A 266 12.26 14.14 7.89
CA ALA A 266 12.60 12.75 8.09
C ALA A 266 13.26 12.48 9.45
N GLU A 267 14.12 13.36 9.92
CA GLU A 267 14.69 13.25 11.26
C GLU A 267 13.69 13.61 12.36
N GLU A 268 12.87 14.65 12.15
CA GLU A 268 11.80 15.07 13.09
C GLU A 268 10.77 13.96 13.31
N LEU A 269 10.31 13.30 12.24
CA LEU A 269 9.22 12.31 12.27
C LEU A 269 9.70 10.84 12.28
N LYS A 270 10.95 10.62 12.52
CA LYS A 270 11.58 9.30 12.48
C LYS A 270 10.89 8.26 13.37
N ASP A 271 10.57 8.64 14.60
CA ASP A 271 9.90 7.74 15.54
C ASP A 271 8.45 7.47 15.16
N GLU A 272 7.74 8.48 14.63
CA GLU A 272 6.37 8.33 14.15
C GLU A 272 6.34 7.41 12.91
N ALA A 273 7.23 7.60 11.96
CA ALA A 273 7.37 6.72 10.81
C ALA A 273 7.69 5.28 11.21
N ARG A 274 8.60 5.10 12.19
CA ARG A 274 8.89 3.78 12.77
C ARG A 274 7.66 3.15 13.40
N GLN A 275 6.85 3.92 14.12
CA GLN A 275 5.65 3.42 14.77
C GLN A 275 4.61 2.92 13.77
N ILE A 276 4.53 3.49 12.56
CA ILE A 276 3.67 3.00 11.47
C ILE A 276 4.00 1.54 11.14
N PHE A 277 5.28 1.20 10.98
CA PHE A 277 5.71 -0.17 10.68
C PHE A 277 5.48 -1.12 11.85
N ILE A 278 5.72 -0.69 13.07
CA ILE A 278 5.45 -1.47 14.28
C ILE A 278 3.95 -1.77 14.38
N ASN A 279 3.10 -0.78 14.17
CA ASN A 279 1.65 -0.94 14.19
C ASN A 279 1.17 -1.89 13.10
N ALA A 280 1.66 -1.74 11.86
CA ALA A 280 1.36 -2.66 10.76
C ALA A 280 1.76 -4.10 11.10
N THR A 281 2.97 -4.29 11.67
CA THR A 281 3.46 -5.61 12.10
C THR A 281 2.56 -6.23 13.17
N ASN A 282 2.17 -5.46 14.19
CA ASN A 282 1.30 -5.95 15.26
C ASN A 282 -0.10 -6.28 14.73
N GLN A 283 -0.65 -5.46 13.85
CA GLN A 283 -1.95 -5.73 13.24
C GLN A 283 -1.94 -6.98 12.35
N GLU A 284 -0.83 -7.26 11.65
CA GLU A 284 -0.71 -8.51 10.88
C GLU A 284 -0.55 -9.74 11.77
N LYS A 285 0.08 -9.61 12.93
CA LYS A 285 0.10 -10.69 13.95
C LYS A 285 -1.30 -10.92 14.53
N GLU A 286 -2.06 -9.87 14.83
CA GLU A 286 -3.47 -9.97 15.22
C GLU A 286 -4.33 -10.59 14.09
N TRP A 287 -4.00 -10.27 12.82
CA TRP A 287 -4.67 -10.90 11.68
C TRP A 287 -4.39 -12.41 11.61
N ALA A 288 -3.17 -12.83 11.85
CA ALA A 288 -2.84 -14.25 11.96
C ALA A 288 -3.63 -14.93 13.08
N ASP A 289 -3.82 -14.27 14.23
CA ASP A 289 -4.69 -14.75 15.31
C ASP A 289 -6.13 -14.94 14.86
N TYR A 290 -6.69 -13.95 14.19
CA TYR A 290 -8.05 -14.00 13.66
C TYR A 290 -8.22 -15.14 12.64
N LEU A 291 -7.27 -15.32 11.74
CA LEU A 291 -7.31 -16.37 10.72
C LEU A 291 -7.32 -17.77 11.34
N PHE A 292 -6.50 -18.00 12.37
CA PHE A 292 -6.31 -19.32 12.96
C PHE A 292 -7.17 -19.59 14.21
N LYS A 293 -8.16 -18.72 14.50
CA LYS A 293 -9.07 -18.89 15.67
C LYS A 293 -9.85 -20.20 15.65
N ASN A 294 -10.13 -20.76 14.48
CA ASN A 294 -10.88 -21.99 14.29
C ASN A 294 -9.98 -23.22 14.02
N GLY A 295 -8.67 -23.06 14.09
CA GLY A 295 -7.67 -24.11 13.84
C GLY A 295 -6.66 -23.73 12.76
N SER A 296 -5.57 -24.48 12.73
CA SER A 296 -4.47 -24.32 11.79
C SER A 296 -4.78 -24.94 10.43
N MET A 297 -4.01 -24.60 9.41
CA MET A 297 -3.93 -25.33 8.16
C MET A 297 -2.63 -26.15 8.10
N ILE A 298 -2.60 -27.19 7.27
CA ILE A 298 -1.40 -28.02 7.11
C ILE A 298 -0.26 -27.16 6.55
N GLY A 299 0.89 -27.22 7.22
CA GLY A 299 2.10 -26.50 6.82
C GLY A 299 2.20 -25.06 7.31
N LEU A 300 1.16 -24.53 7.97
CA LEU A 300 1.16 -23.16 8.44
C LEU A 300 0.32 -23.00 9.72
N ASN A 301 0.87 -22.26 10.68
CA ASN A 301 0.20 -21.91 11.92
C ASN A 301 0.48 -20.46 12.31
N LYS A 302 -0.20 -19.96 13.34
CA LYS A 302 -0.03 -18.61 13.87
C LYS A 302 1.43 -18.25 14.15
N GLN A 303 2.15 -19.13 14.87
CA GLN A 303 3.53 -18.83 15.30
C GLN A 303 4.44 -18.62 14.09
N ILE A 304 4.40 -19.52 13.10
CA ILE A 304 5.19 -19.41 11.85
C ILE A 304 4.86 -18.11 11.12
N LEU A 305 3.57 -17.74 11.04
CA LEU A 305 3.17 -16.48 10.40
C LEU A 305 3.68 -15.25 11.17
N CYS A 306 3.58 -15.25 12.49
CA CYS A 306 4.08 -14.15 13.31
C CYS A 306 5.61 -13.96 13.14
N GLU A 307 6.37 -15.05 13.16
CA GLU A 307 7.82 -15.03 12.92
C GLU A 307 8.15 -14.52 11.52
N TYR A 308 7.36 -14.95 10.52
CA TYR A 308 7.52 -14.50 9.14
C TYR A 308 7.24 -13.00 8.98
N VAL A 309 6.17 -12.48 9.56
CA VAL A 309 5.83 -11.05 9.53
C VAL A 309 6.93 -10.21 10.19
N GLU A 310 7.45 -10.65 11.35
CA GLU A 310 8.55 -9.98 12.04
C GLU A 310 9.83 -9.96 11.20
N TYR A 311 10.14 -11.06 10.53
CA TYR A 311 11.27 -11.14 9.60
C TYR A 311 11.12 -10.15 8.44
N ILE A 312 9.96 -10.15 7.76
CA ILE A 312 9.67 -9.22 6.66
C ILE A 312 9.75 -7.78 7.14
N ALA A 313 9.08 -7.44 8.24
CA ALA A 313 9.09 -6.09 8.81
C ALA A 313 10.52 -5.62 9.12
N SER A 314 11.34 -6.48 9.73
CA SER A 314 12.76 -6.20 10.01
C SER A 314 13.56 -5.86 8.75
N MET A 315 13.35 -6.64 7.67
CA MET A 315 14.03 -6.38 6.39
C MET A 315 13.57 -5.06 5.76
N ARG A 316 12.26 -4.79 5.77
CA ARG A 316 11.67 -3.59 5.17
C ARG A 316 12.08 -2.31 5.90
N MET A 317 12.05 -2.33 7.22
CA MET A 317 12.52 -1.20 8.03
C MET A 317 14.00 -0.87 7.80
N LYS A 318 14.84 -1.88 7.60
CA LYS A 318 16.26 -1.67 7.23
C LYS A 318 16.43 -1.03 5.85
N ALA A 319 15.55 -1.36 4.91
CA ALA A 319 15.66 -0.88 3.53
C ALA A 319 15.30 0.61 3.37
N ILE A 320 14.46 1.17 4.25
CA ILE A 320 14.07 2.59 4.22
C ILE A 320 14.98 3.51 5.04
N GLY A 321 16.13 3.01 5.51
CA GLY A 321 17.17 3.84 6.16
C GLY A 321 17.05 3.91 7.68
N PRO A 322 17.10 5.11 8.32
CA PRO A 322 17.35 5.27 9.76
C PRO A 322 16.30 4.67 10.70
N VAL A 323 15.23 4.09 10.16
CA VAL A 323 14.22 3.35 10.94
C VAL A 323 14.77 1.95 11.24
N SER A 324 15.70 1.83 12.19
CA SER A 324 16.30 0.55 12.56
C SER A 324 15.40 -0.24 13.53
N TYR A 325 15.19 -1.51 13.23
CA TYR A 325 14.37 -2.47 14.00
C TYR A 325 15.14 -3.09 15.20
N THR A 326 16.06 -2.39 15.83
CA THR A 326 16.99 -2.96 16.82
C THR A 326 16.37 -3.41 18.15
N HIS A 327 15.06 -3.31 18.39
CA HIS A 327 14.44 -3.58 19.71
C HIS A 327 13.42 -4.70 19.82
N LEU A 328 13.02 -5.40 18.74
CA LEU A 328 12.09 -6.54 18.89
C LEU A 328 12.79 -7.86 19.31
N ARG A 329 14.11 -7.95 19.20
CA ARG A 329 14.89 -9.10 19.69
C ARG A 329 15.32 -9.04 21.16
N ALA A 330 15.04 -7.96 21.89
CA ALA A 330 15.57 -7.76 23.25
C ALA A 330 14.80 -8.55 24.33
N HIS A 331 13.72 -9.25 24.02
CA HIS A 331 12.93 -10.00 25.01
C HIS A 331 13.06 -11.53 24.97
N GLU A 332 13.82 -12.11 24.03
CA GLU A 332 13.93 -13.58 23.90
C GLU A 332 15.29 -14.20 24.23
N THR A 333 16.25 -13.46 24.74
CA THR A 333 17.54 -14.04 25.20
C THR A 333 17.71 -13.93 26.71
N LYS A 334 16.71 -14.37 27.48
CA LYS A 334 16.87 -14.72 28.90
C LYS A 334 15.90 -15.84 29.26
N LYS A 335 16.21 -17.06 28.87
CA LYS A 335 16.04 -18.28 29.68
C LYS A 335 16.89 -19.39 29.09
#